data_70061c2315dc60880dbdaddfea38be38
#
_entry.id   70061c2315dc60880dbdaddfea38be38
#
_cell.length_a   1.000
_cell.length_b   1.000
_cell.length_c   1.000
_cell.angle_alpha   90.00
_cell.angle_beta   90.00
_cell.angle_gamma   90.00
#
_symmetry.space_group_name_H-M   'P 1'
#
loop_
_entity.id
_entity.type
_entity.pdbx_description
1 polymer ?
#
loop_
_entity_poly.entity_id
_entity_poly.type
_entity_poly.pdbx_seq_one_letter_code
_entity_poly.pdbx_strand_id
1 'polypeptide(L)'
;LKGEGDFSKADYSGKNLHFGVREQAMTAIGNGLALHGGVIPYVATFFVFSDYCKPMARLSALMGVPLTYVFTHDSIGVGEDGPTHEPIEQMAALRAMPNFHVFRPCDATETEAAWYSAVTSEHTPTALVLTRQNLEPMAGSSREALKGGYIIDDCEGTPELILIASSSEVALAVHAK
;
A
#
# COMPACT_ATOMS: atom_id res chain seq x y z
N LEU A 1 8.83 -0.38 13.00
CA LEU A 1 10.22 -0.45 12.48
C LEU A 1 11.04 -1.34 13.41
N LYS A 2 11.56 -2.46 12.87
CA LYS A 2 12.37 -3.40 13.67
C LYS A 2 13.65 -2.71 14.16
N GLY A 3 13.90 -2.77 15.47
CA GLY A 3 15.10 -2.19 16.08
C GLY A 3 15.02 -0.70 16.43
N GLU A 4 13.93 0.00 16.09
CA GLU A 4 13.79 1.44 16.29
C GLU A 4 13.10 1.83 17.63
N GLY A 5 12.82 0.86 18.49
CA GLY A 5 12.21 1.07 19.80
C GLY A 5 10.74 1.53 19.73
N ASP A 6 10.10 1.46 20.88
CA ASP A 6 8.70 1.83 21.05
C ASP A 6 8.59 3.20 21.71
N PHE A 7 7.89 4.12 21.06
CA PHE A 7 7.57 5.42 21.63
C PHE A 7 6.60 5.22 22.80
N SER A 8 6.99 5.64 23.97
CA SER A 8 6.20 5.48 25.17
C SER A 8 6.41 6.62 26.16
N LYS A 9 5.60 6.66 27.22
CA LYS A 9 5.77 7.62 28.32
C LYS A 9 7.13 7.49 29.03
N ALA A 10 7.73 6.31 28.99
CA ALA A 10 9.05 6.06 29.59
C ALA A 10 10.21 6.39 28.64
N ASP A 11 9.97 6.34 27.32
CA ASP A 11 10.99 6.59 26.30
C ASP A 11 10.35 7.24 25.06
N TYR A 12 10.70 8.49 24.82
CA TYR A 12 10.25 9.27 23.66
C TYR A 12 11.18 9.13 22.45
N SER A 13 12.28 8.38 22.54
CA SER A 13 13.21 8.20 21.42
C SER A 13 12.75 7.12 20.42
N GLY A 14 11.86 6.22 20.85
CA GLY A 14 11.30 5.19 20.00
C GLY A 14 10.47 5.73 18.84
N LYS A 15 10.47 5.01 17.73
CA LYS A 15 9.76 5.40 16.50
C LYS A 15 8.48 4.60 16.24
N ASN A 16 8.20 3.57 17.06
CA ASN A 16 7.02 2.75 16.91
C ASN A 16 5.93 3.18 17.90
N LEU A 17 4.72 3.43 17.36
CA LEU A 17 3.53 3.71 18.14
C LEU A 17 2.57 2.52 18.01
N HIS A 18 2.20 1.93 19.15
CA HIS A 18 1.27 0.80 19.19
C HIS A 18 -0.14 1.26 19.56
N PHE A 19 -1.10 0.95 18.69
CA PHE A 19 -2.48 1.39 18.83
C PHE A 19 -3.42 0.29 19.34
N GLY A 20 -2.97 -0.97 19.34
CA GLY A 20 -3.88 -2.12 19.51
C GLY A 20 -4.91 -2.17 18.38
N VAL A 21 -6.08 -2.73 18.64
CA VAL A 21 -7.16 -2.83 17.62
C VAL A 21 -7.92 -1.48 17.55
N ARG A 22 -7.29 -0.47 16.91
CA ARG A 22 -7.83 0.91 16.80
C ARG A 22 -7.39 1.57 15.50
N GLU A 23 -7.72 0.99 14.36
CA GLU A 23 -7.26 1.42 13.04
C GLU A 23 -7.69 2.86 12.72
N GLN A 24 -8.91 3.23 13.10
CA GLN A 24 -9.41 4.59 12.89
C GLN A 24 -8.61 5.61 13.72
N ALA A 25 -8.31 5.30 14.98
CA ALA A 25 -7.50 6.19 15.83
C ALA A 25 -6.05 6.25 15.34
N MET A 26 -5.46 5.12 14.94
CA MET A 26 -4.13 5.06 14.34
C MET A 26 -4.04 5.99 13.14
N THR A 27 -5.00 5.92 12.22
CA THR A 27 -5.01 6.73 11.01
C THR A 27 -5.24 8.21 11.32
N ALA A 28 -6.14 8.53 12.26
CA ALA A 28 -6.38 9.92 12.68
C ALA A 28 -5.13 10.55 13.31
N ILE A 29 -4.41 9.80 14.15
CA ILE A 29 -3.15 10.24 14.76
C ILE A 29 -2.07 10.38 13.69
N GLY A 30 -1.98 9.44 12.73
CA GLY A 30 -1.10 9.55 11.56
C GLY A 30 -1.33 10.84 10.77
N ASN A 31 -2.59 11.21 10.51
CA ASN A 31 -2.94 12.48 9.89
C ASN A 31 -2.46 13.68 10.74
N GLY A 32 -2.67 13.62 12.04
CA GLY A 32 -2.21 14.67 12.96
C GLY A 32 -0.69 14.84 12.96
N LEU A 33 0.07 13.74 12.94
CA LEU A 33 1.53 13.77 12.86
C LEU A 33 2.01 14.36 11.53
N ALA A 34 1.40 13.97 10.40
CA ALA A 34 1.74 14.50 9.10
C ALA A 34 1.43 16.00 8.98
N LEU A 35 0.29 16.46 9.52
CA LEU A 35 -0.09 17.87 9.56
C LEU A 35 0.82 18.71 10.45
N HIS A 36 1.27 18.16 11.58
CA HIS A 36 2.18 18.85 12.49
C HIS A 36 3.56 19.08 11.84
N GLY A 37 3.99 18.15 10.98
CA GLY A 37 5.30 18.18 10.36
C GLY A 37 6.44 17.73 11.29
N GLY A 38 7.67 17.74 10.75
CA GLY A 38 8.87 17.29 11.47
C GLY A 38 9.12 15.80 11.43
N VAL A 39 8.13 15.01 11.01
CA VAL A 39 8.24 13.55 10.77
C VAL A 39 7.47 13.17 9.52
N ILE A 40 7.87 12.05 8.90
CA ILE A 40 7.13 11.42 7.81
C ILE A 40 6.50 10.14 8.39
N PRO A 41 5.23 10.19 8.81
CA PRO A 41 4.58 9.04 9.42
C PRO A 41 4.07 8.06 8.36
N TYR A 42 4.02 6.78 8.72
CA TYR A 42 3.20 5.81 8.03
C TYR A 42 2.38 4.99 9.03
N VAL A 43 1.27 4.45 8.58
CA VAL A 43 0.37 3.60 9.35
C VAL A 43 0.24 2.24 8.66
N ALA A 44 0.14 1.16 9.45
CA ALA A 44 0.13 -0.18 8.90
C ALA A 44 -0.90 -1.08 9.58
N THR A 45 -1.61 -1.86 8.76
CA THR A 45 -2.52 -2.91 9.21
C THR A 45 -2.76 -3.91 8.06
N PHE A 46 -3.50 -5.00 8.30
CA PHE A 46 -3.96 -5.88 7.23
C PHE A 46 -4.93 -5.15 6.31
N PHE A 47 -4.92 -5.49 5.04
CA PHE A 47 -5.67 -4.77 4.02
C PHE A 47 -7.19 -4.79 4.24
N VAL A 48 -7.74 -5.90 4.73
CA VAL A 48 -9.18 -5.97 5.06
C VAL A 48 -9.59 -4.88 6.08
N PHE A 49 -8.69 -4.53 7.02
CA PHE A 49 -8.96 -3.52 8.04
C PHE A 49 -8.81 -2.09 7.52
N SER A 50 -8.50 -1.90 6.23
CA SER A 50 -8.66 -0.60 5.58
C SER A 50 -10.10 -0.08 5.71
N ASP A 51 -11.08 -0.96 5.89
CA ASP A 51 -12.46 -0.58 6.16
C ASP A 51 -12.60 0.30 7.40
N TYR A 52 -11.81 0.02 8.45
CA TYR A 52 -11.79 0.84 9.67
C TYR A 52 -10.90 2.09 9.53
N CYS A 53 -9.93 2.09 8.62
CA CYS A 53 -9.12 3.26 8.29
C CYS A 53 -9.84 4.24 7.35
N LYS A 54 -10.76 3.76 6.54
CA LYS A 54 -11.36 4.47 5.40
C LYS A 54 -11.89 5.87 5.69
N PRO A 55 -12.64 6.12 6.80
CA PRO A 55 -13.10 7.48 7.11
C PRO A 55 -11.95 8.48 7.27
N MET A 56 -10.87 8.07 7.93
CA MET A 56 -9.70 8.92 8.16
C MET A 56 -8.81 9.01 6.93
N ALA A 57 -8.73 7.95 6.11
CA ALA A 57 -8.05 7.97 4.82
C ALA A 57 -8.72 8.95 3.85
N ARG A 58 -10.05 8.98 3.84
CA ARG A 58 -10.81 9.98 3.08
C ARG A 58 -10.51 11.41 3.54
N LEU A 59 -10.34 11.62 4.84
CA LEU A 59 -9.94 12.93 5.37
C LEU A 59 -8.50 13.28 4.98
N SER A 60 -7.56 12.33 4.96
CA SER A 60 -6.20 12.57 4.43
C SER A 60 -6.27 13.10 3.00
N ALA A 61 -7.03 12.43 2.14
CA ALA A 61 -7.20 12.83 0.75
C ALA A 61 -7.86 14.21 0.60
N LEU A 62 -8.92 14.47 1.39
CA LEU A 62 -9.65 15.72 1.36
C LEU A 62 -8.81 16.91 1.85
N MET A 63 -7.99 16.71 2.86
CA MET A 63 -7.11 17.74 3.44
C MET A 63 -5.78 17.87 2.69
N GLY A 64 -5.47 16.97 1.75
CA GLY A 64 -4.18 16.95 1.07
C GLY A 64 -3.02 16.58 2.02
N VAL A 65 -3.23 15.60 2.91
CA VAL A 65 -2.23 15.16 3.88
C VAL A 65 -1.45 13.96 3.33
N PRO A 66 -0.11 14.05 3.18
CA PRO A 66 0.69 12.99 2.57
C PRO A 66 0.99 11.84 3.55
N LEU A 67 -0.04 11.23 4.11
CA LEU A 67 0.11 10.06 4.97
C LEU A 67 0.32 8.80 4.12
N THR A 68 1.30 7.99 4.50
CA THR A 68 1.54 6.68 3.89
C THR A 68 0.79 5.59 4.63
N TYR A 69 0.04 4.78 3.89
CA TYR A 69 -0.69 3.61 4.36
C TYR A 69 0.01 2.34 3.86
N VAL A 70 0.41 1.47 4.77
CA VAL A 70 0.98 0.16 4.42
C VAL A 70 -0.06 -0.90 4.77
N PHE A 71 -0.75 -1.40 3.78
CA PHE A 71 -1.73 -2.47 3.91
C PHE A 71 -1.12 -3.78 3.45
N THR A 72 -1.11 -4.78 4.31
CA THR A 72 -0.55 -6.10 4.01
C THR A 72 -1.66 -7.16 3.92
N HIS A 73 -1.32 -8.37 3.46
CA HIS A 73 -2.28 -9.47 3.37
C HIS A 73 -3.43 -9.14 2.39
N ASP A 74 -3.05 -8.83 1.14
CA ASP A 74 -3.89 -8.17 0.14
C ASP A 74 -4.86 -9.10 -0.62
N SER A 75 -4.79 -10.41 -0.42
CA SER A 75 -5.47 -11.39 -1.29
C SER A 75 -5.81 -12.68 -0.55
N ILE A 76 -6.31 -13.67 -1.29
CA ILE A 76 -6.53 -15.05 -0.79
C ILE A 76 -5.25 -15.71 -0.25
N GLY A 77 -4.08 -15.16 -0.56
CA GLY A 77 -2.80 -15.55 0.02
C GLY A 77 -2.65 -15.25 1.52
N VAL A 78 -3.65 -14.61 2.15
CA VAL A 78 -3.82 -14.55 3.62
C VAL A 78 -3.85 -15.95 4.22
N GLY A 79 -4.52 -16.89 3.54
CA GLY A 79 -4.53 -18.31 3.88
C GLY A 79 -5.50 -18.67 5.00
N GLU A 80 -4.97 -19.27 6.06
CA GLU A 80 -5.77 -19.88 7.15
C GLU A 80 -6.63 -18.94 7.99
N ASP A 81 -6.36 -17.62 7.95
CA ASP A 81 -7.20 -16.62 8.61
C ASP A 81 -8.61 -16.56 7.99
N GLY A 82 -8.76 -17.02 6.74
CA GLY A 82 -10.01 -17.24 6.07
C GLY A 82 -10.77 -15.98 5.65
N PRO A 83 -12.05 -16.12 5.30
CA PRO A 83 -12.83 -15.07 4.60
C PRO A 83 -13.06 -13.81 5.43
N THR A 84 -12.89 -13.85 6.74
CA THR A 84 -12.96 -12.65 7.59
C THR A 84 -11.78 -11.70 7.44
N HIS A 85 -10.68 -12.19 6.84
CA HIS A 85 -9.43 -11.45 6.66
C HIS A 85 -9.02 -11.30 5.19
N GLU A 86 -9.71 -11.96 4.27
CA GLU A 86 -9.49 -11.89 2.82
C GLU A 86 -10.20 -10.68 2.22
N PRO A 87 -9.45 -9.66 1.73
CA PRO A 87 -10.05 -8.48 1.14
C PRO A 87 -10.60 -8.78 -0.27
N ILE A 88 -11.72 -8.17 -0.62
CA ILE A 88 -12.35 -8.27 -1.95
C ILE A 88 -12.62 -6.86 -2.51
N GLU A 89 -13.53 -6.11 -1.87
CA GLU A 89 -13.98 -4.79 -2.34
C GLU A 89 -13.08 -3.63 -1.92
N GLN A 90 -12.15 -3.83 -1.00
CA GLN A 90 -11.29 -2.77 -0.43
C GLN A 90 -10.47 -2.05 -1.50
N MET A 91 -9.94 -2.80 -2.49
CA MET A 91 -9.16 -2.21 -3.59
C MET A 91 -9.99 -1.23 -4.41
N ALA A 92 -11.19 -1.63 -4.82
CA ALA A 92 -12.10 -0.78 -5.57
C ALA A 92 -12.50 0.46 -4.75
N ALA A 93 -12.75 0.27 -3.46
CA ALA A 93 -13.12 1.35 -2.55
C ALA A 93 -12.00 2.40 -2.38
N LEU A 94 -10.73 1.98 -2.28
CA LEU A 94 -9.60 2.92 -2.20
C LEU A 94 -9.36 3.62 -3.54
N ARG A 95 -9.44 2.89 -4.67
CA ARG A 95 -9.28 3.46 -6.02
C ARG A 95 -10.38 4.47 -6.39
N ALA A 96 -11.57 4.33 -5.81
CA ALA A 96 -12.67 5.28 -6.00
C ALA A 96 -12.49 6.59 -5.22
N MET A 97 -11.51 6.68 -4.32
CA MET A 97 -11.28 7.85 -3.48
C MET A 97 -10.49 8.92 -4.26
N PRO A 98 -11.04 10.13 -4.47
CA PRO A 98 -10.29 11.21 -5.12
C PRO A 98 -9.07 11.63 -4.32
N ASN A 99 -8.00 12.03 -5.01
CA ASN A 99 -6.74 12.44 -4.41
C ASN A 99 -6.14 11.39 -3.46
N PHE A 100 -6.14 10.12 -3.89
CA PHE A 100 -5.58 9.02 -3.11
C PHE A 100 -4.81 8.08 -4.04
N HIS A 101 -3.50 7.96 -3.87
CA HIS A 101 -2.68 7.04 -4.66
C HIS A 101 -2.74 5.62 -4.08
N VAL A 102 -2.91 4.64 -4.94
CA VAL A 102 -2.97 3.22 -4.55
C VAL A 102 -2.00 2.42 -5.42
N PHE A 103 -0.95 1.92 -4.80
CA PHE A 103 0.01 1.00 -5.42
C PHE A 103 -0.22 -0.42 -4.92
N ARG A 104 -0.22 -1.36 -5.84
CA ARG A 104 -0.27 -2.80 -5.54
C ARG A 104 0.89 -3.49 -6.28
N PRO A 105 2.13 -3.33 -5.76
CA PRO A 105 3.35 -3.73 -6.45
C PRO A 105 3.46 -5.25 -6.60
N CYS A 106 4.07 -5.70 -7.71
CA CYS A 106 4.28 -7.10 -8.01
C CYS A 106 5.60 -7.65 -7.44
N ASP A 107 6.55 -6.78 -7.09
CA ASP A 107 7.84 -7.17 -6.55
C ASP A 107 8.55 -6.03 -5.78
N ALA A 108 9.81 -6.25 -5.42
CA ALA A 108 10.61 -5.27 -4.70
C ALA A 108 10.88 -3.99 -5.50
N THR A 109 11.05 -4.08 -6.82
CA THR A 109 11.31 -2.93 -7.69
C THR A 109 10.11 -1.98 -7.74
N GLU A 110 8.92 -2.52 -7.94
CA GLU A 110 7.70 -1.72 -7.89
C GLU A 110 7.39 -1.22 -6.47
N THR A 111 7.76 -1.98 -5.44
CA THR A 111 7.63 -1.55 -4.04
C THR A 111 8.53 -0.35 -3.75
N GLU A 112 9.77 -0.34 -4.26
CA GLU A 112 10.66 0.84 -4.19
C GLU A 112 10.02 2.06 -4.86
N ALA A 113 9.47 1.89 -6.06
CA ALA A 113 8.77 2.96 -6.78
C ALA A 113 7.56 3.50 -5.99
N ALA A 114 6.78 2.62 -5.38
CA ALA A 114 5.64 3.00 -4.54
C ALA A 114 6.07 3.80 -3.30
N TRP A 115 7.13 3.36 -2.61
CA TRP A 115 7.71 4.10 -1.49
C TRP A 115 8.26 5.45 -1.93
N TYR A 116 8.95 5.50 -3.07
CA TYR A 116 9.43 6.77 -3.62
C TYR A 116 8.27 7.75 -3.83
N SER A 117 7.19 7.30 -4.47
CA SER A 117 5.99 8.12 -4.63
C SER A 117 5.41 8.59 -3.30
N ALA A 118 5.34 7.69 -2.32
CA ALA A 118 4.76 7.98 -1.01
C ALA A 118 5.57 9.03 -0.22
N VAL A 119 6.90 8.89 -0.16
CA VAL A 119 7.74 9.78 0.66
C VAL A 119 8.04 11.13 -0.01
N THR A 120 7.86 11.23 -1.33
CA THR A 120 8.02 12.48 -2.08
C THR A 120 6.70 13.21 -2.31
N SER A 121 5.57 12.61 -1.95
CA SER A 121 4.27 13.26 -2.05
C SER A 121 4.14 14.38 -1.01
N GLU A 122 3.66 15.54 -1.43
CA GLU A 122 3.43 16.69 -0.55
C GLU A 122 1.95 16.85 -0.18
N HIS A 123 1.04 16.41 -1.04
CA HIS A 123 -0.39 16.71 -0.90
C HIS A 123 -1.33 15.53 -1.17
N THR A 124 -0.76 14.33 -1.39
CA THR A 124 -1.58 13.16 -1.73
C THR A 124 -1.18 11.98 -0.85
N PRO A 125 -2.12 11.43 -0.06
CA PRO A 125 -1.86 10.20 0.68
C PRO A 125 -1.65 9.02 -0.28
N THR A 126 -0.80 8.08 0.12
CA THR A 126 -0.42 6.94 -0.70
C THR A 126 -0.63 5.64 0.07
N ALA A 127 -1.36 4.69 -0.52
CA ALA A 127 -1.47 3.33 -0.01
C ALA A 127 -0.55 2.38 -0.80
N LEU A 128 0.26 1.62 -0.07
CA LEU A 128 0.99 0.46 -0.55
C LEU A 128 0.22 -0.79 -0.11
N VAL A 129 -0.29 -1.54 -1.07
CA VAL A 129 -1.07 -2.76 -0.84
C VAL A 129 -0.17 -3.96 -1.15
N LEU A 130 0.26 -4.66 -0.10
CA LEU A 130 1.33 -5.66 -0.14
C LEU A 130 0.80 -7.05 0.19
N THR A 131 1.45 -8.07 -0.35
CA THR A 131 1.12 -9.47 -0.08
C THR A 131 1.60 -9.95 1.29
N ARG A 132 1.01 -11.03 1.80
CA ARG A 132 1.58 -11.82 2.90
C ARG A 132 2.76 -12.65 2.44
N GLN A 133 2.64 -13.30 1.29
CA GLN A 133 3.64 -14.18 0.71
C GLN A 133 4.76 -13.39 0.00
N ASN A 134 5.90 -14.01 -0.15
CA ASN A 134 6.97 -13.48 -0.98
C ASN A 134 6.58 -13.62 -2.46
N LEU A 135 6.91 -12.58 -3.23
CA LEU A 135 6.74 -12.57 -4.67
C LEU A 135 8.10 -12.72 -5.36
N GLU A 136 8.10 -13.36 -6.53
CA GLU A 136 9.29 -13.47 -7.35
C GLU A 136 9.59 -12.15 -8.07
N PRO A 137 10.87 -11.79 -8.27
CA PRO A 137 11.23 -10.63 -9.06
C PRO A 137 10.83 -10.81 -10.53
N MET A 138 10.20 -9.80 -11.11
CA MET A 138 9.83 -9.79 -12.52
C MET A 138 10.90 -9.09 -13.35
N ALA A 139 11.39 -9.74 -14.41
CA ALA A 139 12.46 -9.20 -15.25
C ALA A 139 12.11 -7.85 -15.90
N GLY A 140 10.83 -7.64 -16.19
CA GLY A 140 10.34 -6.38 -16.79
C GLY A 140 9.88 -5.34 -15.78
N SER A 141 9.93 -5.63 -14.47
CA SER A 141 9.52 -4.66 -13.47
C SER A 141 10.46 -3.45 -13.42
N SER A 142 9.88 -2.27 -13.24
CA SER A 142 10.66 -1.03 -13.29
C SER A 142 9.96 0.13 -12.58
N ARG A 143 10.66 1.27 -12.51
CA ARG A 143 10.07 2.55 -12.05
C ARG A 143 8.97 3.09 -12.95
N GLU A 144 8.71 2.49 -14.10
CA GLU A 144 7.56 2.80 -14.94
C GLU A 144 6.22 2.58 -14.20
N ALA A 145 6.22 1.78 -13.12
CA ALA A 145 5.10 1.66 -12.19
C ALA A 145 4.58 3.02 -11.67
N LEU A 146 5.42 4.06 -11.64
CA LEU A 146 5.02 5.43 -11.29
C LEU A 146 4.03 6.05 -12.29
N LYS A 147 3.93 5.49 -13.49
CA LYS A 147 2.97 5.93 -14.52
C LYS A 147 1.55 5.36 -14.30
N GLY A 148 1.38 4.47 -13.31
CA GLY A 148 0.11 3.82 -12.99
C GLY A 148 -0.13 2.50 -13.74
N GLY A 149 0.45 2.33 -14.90
CA GLY A 149 0.43 1.09 -15.68
C GLY A 149 1.47 1.15 -16.78
N TYR A 150 2.08 0.00 -17.07
CA TYR A 150 3.12 -0.13 -18.10
C TYR A 150 3.19 -1.59 -18.59
N ILE A 151 3.92 -1.80 -19.68
CA ILE A 151 4.13 -3.13 -20.26
C ILE A 151 5.30 -3.78 -19.53
N ILE A 152 5.03 -4.87 -18.81
CA ILE A 152 6.04 -5.64 -18.09
C ILE A 152 6.63 -6.78 -18.95
N ASP A 153 5.84 -7.31 -19.86
CA ASP A 153 6.24 -8.33 -20.83
C ASP A 153 5.46 -8.13 -22.13
N ASP A 154 6.17 -7.98 -23.25
CA ASP A 154 5.59 -7.67 -24.58
C ASP A 154 5.68 -8.88 -25.52
N CYS A 155 4.89 -8.87 -26.58
CA CYS A 155 4.92 -9.85 -27.66
C CYS A 155 5.62 -9.30 -28.92
N GLU A 156 6.01 -10.19 -29.82
CA GLU A 156 6.42 -9.79 -31.15
C GLU A 156 5.19 -9.48 -32.03
N GLY A 157 5.19 -8.33 -32.68
CA GLY A 157 4.13 -7.92 -33.60
C GLY A 157 2.91 -7.29 -32.92
N THR A 158 1.74 -7.51 -33.47
CA THR A 158 0.49 -6.96 -32.92
C THR A 158 -0.13 -7.95 -31.93
N PRO A 159 -0.40 -7.54 -30.68
CA PRO A 159 -1.00 -8.44 -29.68
C PRO A 159 -2.44 -8.81 -30.07
N GLU A 160 -2.79 -10.08 -29.94
CA GLU A 160 -4.16 -10.58 -30.06
C GLU A 160 -4.92 -10.49 -28.73
N LEU A 161 -4.19 -10.47 -27.60
CA LEU A 161 -4.73 -10.41 -26.25
C LEU A 161 -3.85 -9.55 -25.37
N ILE A 162 -4.46 -8.83 -24.43
CA ILE A 162 -3.75 -8.08 -23.39
C ILE A 162 -4.16 -8.64 -22.02
N LEU A 163 -3.18 -9.12 -21.26
CA LEU A 163 -3.37 -9.53 -19.87
C LEU A 163 -3.03 -8.34 -18.96
N ILE A 164 -3.94 -7.99 -18.05
CA ILE A 164 -3.75 -6.91 -17.08
C ILE A 164 -3.76 -7.51 -15.70
N ALA A 165 -2.68 -7.28 -14.94
CA ALA A 165 -2.51 -7.83 -13.60
C ALA A 165 -1.83 -6.82 -12.66
N SER A 166 -1.88 -7.08 -11.37
CA SER A 166 -1.14 -6.35 -10.34
C SER A 166 -0.76 -7.29 -9.20
N SER A 167 0.29 -6.96 -8.43
CA SER A 167 0.76 -7.78 -7.30
C SER A 167 1.04 -9.24 -7.68
N SER A 168 0.58 -10.19 -6.88
CA SER A 168 0.79 -11.63 -7.07
C SER A 168 0.28 -12.19 -8.39
N GLU A 169 -0.70 -11.54 -9.02
CA GLU A 169 -1.28 -11.99 -10.26
C GLU A 169 -0.42 -11.67 -11.49
N VAL A 170 0.60 -10.79 -11.35
CA VAL A 170 1.52 -10.45 -12.45
C VAL A 170 2.33 -11.66 -12.89
N ALA A 171 2.91 -12.41 -11.95
CA ALA A 171 3.66 -13.64 -12.26
C ALA A 171 2.77 -14.65 -12.98
N LEU A 172 1.51 -14.81 -12.52
CA LEU A 172 0.54 -15.70 -13.18
C LEU A 172 0.25 -15.27 -14.61
N ALA A 173 0.08 -13.96 -14.86
CA ALA A 173 -0.16 -13.43 -16.19
C ALA A 173 1.04 -13.63 -17.12
N VAL A 174 2.27 -13.41 -16.62
CA VAL A 174 3.52 -13.64 -17.40
C VAL A 174 3.69 -15.13 -17.73
N HIS A 175 3.41 -16.03 -16.78
CA HIS A 175 3.53 -17.48 -17.02
C HIS A 175 2.41 -18.03 -17.92
N ALA A 176 1.31 -17.33 -18.08
CA ALA A 176 0.20 -17.73 -18.96
C ALA A 176 0.40 -17.32 -20.43
N LYS A 177 1.39 -16.49 -20.72
CA LYS A 177 1.79 -16.07 -22.06
C LYS A 177 2.54 -17.19 -22.79
#